data_547781e3ec9873c195e97b627eedd076
#
_entry.id   547781e3ec9873c195e97b627eedd076
#
_cell.length_a   1.000
_cell.length_b   1.000
_cell.length_c   1.000
_cell.angle_alpha   90.00
_cell.angle_beta   90.00
_cell.angle_gamma   90.00
#
_symmetry.space_group_name_H-M   'P 1'
#
loop_
_entity.id
_entity.type
_entity.pdbx_description
1 polymer ?
#
loop_
_entity_poly.entity_id
_entity_poly.type
_entity_poly.pdbx_seq_one_letter_code
_entity_poly.pdbx_strand_id
1 'polypeptide(L)'
;MAIPTILDTDIGHDVDDVWALAFLLRCPELDVKLITTSTGDTVYRAELVAKMLQLMNRADIPIGIGIPLDENPHTHDVWLDNFDLAAYSGTVIQDGVGAICDTIMQAQDQVSLICIGPVPNIAAALARQPDICANAKFVGMHGSIHRGYLDAPKPMREFNVKVHALACRAVFEAPWEKVITPLDTCGNIVLEGERFMRIREAAEQQGPASPAAICLDNHLTWFEAVKDWPVLQHLDPHTQSSILYDLVAIYLGFAEDLLDMRSLPIQITPDGKTLIDDNGASVRCALNWHDRDAFLDLVTERLVSAT
;
A
#
# COMPACT_ATOMS: atom_id res chain seq x y z
N MET A 1 11.17 15.01 -13.57
CA MET A 1 11.64 13.60 -13.61
C MET A 1 10.71 12.81 -12.71
N ALA A 2 10.47 11.53 -13.01
CA ALA A 2 9.66 10.69 -12.12
C ALA A 2 10.44 10.42 -10.81
N ILE A 3 9.71 10.28 -9.72
CA ILE A 3 10.27 10.13 -8.36
C ILE A 3 10.69 8.66 -8.17
N PRO A 4 11.97 8.35 -7.86
CA PRO A 4 12.37 6.99 -7.55
C PRO A 4 11.58 6.48 -6.35
N THR A 5 10.97 5.30 -6.50
CA THR A 5 9.98 4.80 -5.55
C THR A 5 10.26 3.35 -5.18
N ILE A 6 10.11 3.03 -3.89
CA ILE A 6 10.03 1.67 -3.37
C ILE A 6 8.63 1.49 -2.81
N LEU A 7 7.99 0.36 -3.09
CA LEU A 7 6.77 -0.08 -2.42
C LEU A 7 7.09 -1.22 -1.46
N ASP A 8 6.70 -1.09 -0.18
CA ASP A 8 6.68 -2.18 0.80
C ASP A 8 5.23 -2.52 1.10
N THR A 9 4.81 -3.78 0.86
CA THR A 9 3.41 -4.21 0.84
C THR A 9 3.21 -5.53 1.57
N ASP A 10 2.07 -5.71 2.21
CA ASP A 10 1.61 -7.00 2.74
C ASP A 10 0.46 -7.60 1.91
N ILE A 11 0.49 -7.37 0.60
CA ILE A 11 -0.46 -7.88 -0.41
C ILE A 11 -0.82 -9.35 -0.18
N GLY A 12 -2.10 -9.70 -0.33
CA GLY A 12 -2.56 -11.09 -0.30
C GLY A 12 -3.33 -11.46 0.97
N HIS A 13 -3.65 -10.50 1.85
CA HIS A 13 -4.56 -10.66 2.97
C HIS A 13 -5.82 -9.81 2.79
N ASP A 14 -5.71 -8.51 2.64
CA ASP A 14 -6.78 -7.65 2.13
C ASP A 14 -6.58 -7.40 0.63
N VAL A 15 -7.56 -6.83 -0.04
CA VAL A 15 -7.52 -6.66 -1.50
C VAL A 15 -7.01 -5.29 -1.92
N ASP A 16 -6.97 -4.34 -1.03
CA ASP A 16 -6.61 -2.94 -1.31
C ASP A 16 -5.16 -2.76 -1.78
N ASP A 17 -4.22 -3.59 -1.28
CA ASP A 17 -2.85 -3.66 -1.82
C ASP A 17 -2.81 -3.95 -3.33
N VAL A 18 -3.70 -4.83 -3.83
CA VAL A 18 -3.77 -5.15 -5.26
C VAL A 18 -4.15 -3.91 -6.06
N TRP A 19 -5.15 -3.17 -5.57
CA TRP A 19 -5.57 -1.91 -6.20
C TRP A 19 -4.47 -0.85 -6.10
N ALA A 20 -3.79 -0.78 -4.96
CA ALA A 20 -2.68 0.16 -4.74
C ALA A 20 -1.50 -0.12 -5.68
N LEU A 21 -1.10 -1.40 -5.84
CA LEU A 21 -0.06 -1.78 -6.77
C LEU A 21 -0.46 -1.49 -8.23
N ALA A 22 -1.69 -1.83 -8.62
CA ALA A 22 -2.19 -1.52 -9.96
C ALA A 22 -2.19 0.00 -10.23
N PHE A 23 -2.65 0.81 -9.27
CA PHE A 23 -2.64 2.27 -9.36
C PHE A 23 -1.20 2.82 -9.42
N LEU A 24 -0.29 2.34 -8.57
CA LEU A 24 1.12 2.73 -8.58
C LEU A 24 1.75 2.55 -9.96
N LEU A 25 1.54 1.39 -10.59
CA LEU A 25 2.09 1.08 -11.91
C LEU A 25 1.48 1.94 -13.04
N ARG A 26 0.41 2.67 -12.76
CA ARG A 26 -0.26 3.62 -13.66
C ARG A 26 0.05 5.08 -13.33
N CYS A 27 0.93 5.36 -12.37
CA CYS A 27 1.35 6.71 -11.98
C CYS A 27 2.69 7.05 -12.64
N PRO A 28 2.71 7.80 -13.76
CA PRO A 28 3.95 8.17 -14.45
C PRO A 28 4.84 9.12 -13.63
N GLU A 29 4.31 9.68 -12.56
CA GLU A 29 5.04 10.49 -11.59
C GLU A 29 6.03 9.68 -10.75
N LEU A 30 5.81 8.35 -10.65
CA LEU A 30 6.57 7.44 -9.79
C LEU A 30 7.38 6.45 -10.65
N ASP A 31 8.67 6.38 -10.39
CA ASP A 31 9.61 5.44 -11.04
C ASP A 31 9.91 4.30 -10.07
N VAL A 32 9.14 3.21 -10.17
CA VAL A 32 9.22 2.09 -9.23
C VAL A 32 10.51 1.31 -9.44
N LYS A 33 11.38 1.33 -8.44
CA LYS A 33 12.71 0.69 -8.44
C LYS A 33 12.74 -0.66 -7.76
N LEU A 34 11.82 -0.90 -6.82
CA LEU A 34 11.75 -2.12 -6.02
C LEU A 34 10.35 -2.27 -5.43
N ILE A 35 9.86 -3.50 -5.36
CA ILE A 35 8.70 -3.85 -4.55
C ILE A 35 9.15 -4.89 -3.53
N THR A 36 8.88 -4.67 -2.24
CA THR A 36 9.19 -5.63 -1.18
C THR A 36 7.93 -6.15 -0.52
N THR A 37 7.95 -7.43 -0.16
CA THR A 37 6.85 -8.08 0.56
C THR A 37 7.15 -8.14 2.04
N SER A 38 6.14 -7.99 2.89
CA SER A 38 6.31 -7.85 4.33
C SER A 38 5.27 -8.68 5.09
N THR A 39 5.66 -9.28 6.20
CA THR A 39 4.80 -10.05 7.10
C THR A 39 4.10 -11.26 6.46
N GLY A 40 3.47 -12.13 7.24
CA GLY A 40 2.82 -13.33 6.73
C GLY A 40 3.75 -14.21 5.90
N ASP A 41 3.20 -14.87 4.88
CA ASP A 41 3.95 -15.61 3.88
C ASP A 41 4.47 -14.67 2.79
N THR A 42 5.69 -14.18 2.96
CA THR A 42 6.30 -13.22 2.03
C THR A 42 6.63 -13.82 0.66
N VAL A 43 6.73 -15.14 0.54
CA VAL A 43 6.91 -15.83 -0.76
C VAL A 43 5.60 -15.82 -1.54
N TYR A 44 4.49 -16.22 -0.92
CA TYR A 44 3.16 -16.11 -1.51
C TYR A 44 2.84 -14.68 -1.96
N ARG A 45 3.17 -13.68 -1.12
CA ARG A 45 3.01 -12.27 -1.48
C ARG A 45 3.84 -11.88 -2.70
N ALA A 46 5.07 -12.39 -2.78
CA ALA A 46 5.95 -12.16 -3.93
C ALA A 46 5.42 -12.82 -5.21
N GLU A 47 4.74 -13.96 -5.12
CA GLU A 47 4.06 -14.60 -6.24
C GLU A 47 2.92 -13.76 -6.78
N LEU A 48 2.12 -13.15 -5.91
CA LEU A 48 1.06 -12.21 -6.31
C LEU A 48 1.65 -10.98 -7.02
N VAL A 49 2.67 -10.35 -6.44
CA VAL A 49 3.37 -9.23 -7.06
C VAL A 49 3.94 -9.63 -8.42
N ALA A 50 4.62 -10.77 -8.51
CA ALA A 50 5.24 -11.27 -9.73
C ALA A 50 4.21 -11.50 -10.84
N LYS A 51 3.07 -12.13 -10.52
CA LYS A 51 1.98 -12.36 -11.47
C LYS A 51 1.40 -11.03 -11.97
N MET A 52 1.17 -10.06 -11.09
CA MET A 52 0.70 -8.72 -11.47
C MET A 52 1.70 -8.02 -12.40
N LEU A 53 2.98 -7.98 -12.02
CA LEU A 53 4.04 -7.36 -12.82
C LEU A 53 4.15 -8.01 -14.20
N GLN A 54 4.06 -9.34 -14.28
CA GLN A 54 4.13 -10.05 -15.56
C GLN A 54 2.93 -9.74 -16.45
N LEU A 55 1.71 -9.71 -15.90
CA LEU A 55 0.50 -9.35 -16.63
C LEU A 55 0.55 -7.91 -17.14
N MET A 56 1.08 -6.99 -16.35
CA MET A 56 1.20 -5.56 -16.70
C MET A 56 2.47 -5.22 -17.47
N ASN A 57 3.25 -6.22 -17.96
CA ASN A 57 4.52 -6.03 -18.69
C ASN A 57 5.55 -5.19 -17.91
N ARG A 58 5.62 -5.35 -16.57
CA ARG A 58 6.53 -4.66 -15.68
C ARG A 58 7.47 -5.61 -14.92
N ALA A 59 7.82 -6.74 -15.55
CA ALA A 59 8.82 -7.65 -15.01
C ALA A 59 10.25 -7.05 -14.93
N ASP A 60 10.43 -5.82 -15.40
CA ASP A 60 11.62 -5.00 -15.19
C ASP A 60 11.82 -4.60 -13.72
N ILE A 61 10.75 -4.55 -12.92
CA ILE A 61 10.79 -4.17 -11.51
C ILE A 61 11.22 -5.37 -10.66
N PRO A 62 12.32 -5.27 -9.88
CA PRO A 62 12.73 -6.34 -8.98
C PRO A 62 11.78 -6.48 -7.78
N ILE A 63 11.66 -7.70 -7.29
CA ILE A 63 10.88 -8.06 -6.10
C ILE A 63 11.84 -8.49 -4.99
N GLY A 64 11.74 -7.87 -3.81
CA GLY A 64 12.48 -8.26 -2.61
C GLY A 64 11.60 -9.06 -1.66
N ILE A 65 12.02 -10.27 -1.30
CA ILE A 65 11.34 -11.06 -0.27
C ILE A 65 11.78 -10.53 1.09
N GLY A 66 10.83 -10.00 1.84
CA GLY A 66 11.09 -9.43 3.15
C GLY A 66 10.87 -10.41 4.30
N ILE A 67 10.67 -9.87 5.49
CA ILE A 67 10.62 -10.62 6.74
C ILE A 67 9.25 -11.31 6.89
N PRO A 68 9.20 -12.64 6.91
CA PRO A 68 7.97 -13.38 7.20
C PRO A 68 7.70 -13.35 8.70
N LEU A 69 6.66 -12.66 9.12
CA LEU A 69 6.19 -12.61 10.49
C LEU A 69 4.68 -12.85 10.49
N ASP A 70 4.19 -13.51 11.53
CA ASP A 70 2.79 -13.86 11.70
C ASP A 70 2.26 -14.86 10.65
N GLU A 71 1.06 -15.32 10.82
CA GLU A 71 0.34 -16.15 9.86
C GLU A 71 -0.95 -15.44 9.45
N ASN A 72 -1.12 -15.24 8.15
CA ASN A 72 -2.33 -14.66 7.59
C ASN A 72 -2.93 -15.62 6.56
N PRO A 73 -4.26 -15.68 6.44
CA PRO A 73 -4.90 -16.47 5.39
C PRO A 73 -4.45 -16.01 3.99
N HIS A 74 -4.29 -16.95 3.09
CA HIS A 74 -4.12 -16.69 1.67
C HIS A 74 -5.50 -16.47 1.04
N THR A 75 -5.85 -15.24 0.75
CA THR A 75 -7.19 -14.88 0.25
C THR A 75 -7.26 -14.75 -1.27
N HIS A 76 -6.11 -14.83 -1.95
CA HIS A 76 -6.01 -14.70 -3.41
C HIS A 76 -5.51 -15.98 -4.11
N ASP A 77 -5.48 -17.14 -3.45
CA ASP A 77 -5.00 -18.40 -4.01
C ASP A 77 -5.69 -18.78 -5.33
N VAL A 78 -7.00 -18.56 -5.41
CA VAL A 78 -7.78 -18.85 -6.63
C VAL A 78 -7.33 -17.97 -7.79
N TRP A 79 -7.05 -16.70 -7.54
CA TRP A 79 -6.52 -15.80 -8.57
C TRP A 79 -5.08 -16.13 -8.91
N LEU A 80 -4.27 -16.50 -7.92
CA LEU A 80 -2.87 -16.89 -8.13
C LEU A 80 -2.75 -18.12 -9.05
N ASP A 81 -3.68 -19.08 -8.94
CA ASP A 81 -3.80 -20.25 -9.83
C ASP A 81 -2.49 -21.00 -10.01
N ASN A 82 -1.86 -21.38 -8.88
CA ASN A 82 -0.57 -22.07 -8.82
C ASN A 82 0.58 -21.37 -9.56
N PHE A 83 0.54 -20.04 -9.71
CA PHE A 83 1.67 -19.28 -10.23
C PHE A 83 2.87 -19.44 -9.29
N ASP A 84 4.04 -19.77 -9.84
CA ASP A 84 5.28 -20.01 -9.09
C ASP A 84 6.32 -18.95 -9.47
N LEU A 85 7.03 -18.42 -8.48
CA LEU A 85 8.15 -17.51 -8.70
C LEU A 85 9.22 -18.03 -9.65
N ALA A 86 9.38 -19.37 -9.76
CA ALA A 86 10.28 -19.98 -10.73
C ALA A 86 9.88 -19.71 -12.19
N ALA A 87 8.60 -19.38 -12.44
CA ALA A 87 8.09 -18.98 -13.76
C ALA A 87 8.18 -17.48 -14.02
N TYR A 88 8.55 -16.68 -13.02
CA TYR A 88 8.67 -15.23 -13.15
C TYR A 88 9.91 -14.87 -13.97
N SER A 89 9.73 -14.00 -14.99
CA SER A 89 10.82 -13.60 -15.88
C SER A 89 11.69 -12.46 -15.32
N GLY A 90 11.25 -11.81 -14.25
CA GLY A 90 11.95 -10.70 -13.61
C GLY A 90 12.92 -11.15 -12.51
N THR A 91 13.41 -10.21 -11.75
CA THR A 91 14.39 -10.44 -10.68
C THR A 91 13.70 -10.61 -9.33
N VAL A 92 14.02 -11.69 -8.61
CA VAL A 92 13.60 -11.93 -7.21
C VAL A 92 14.82 -11.92 -6.31
N ILE A 93 14.82 -11.06 -5.29
CA ILE A 93 15.91 -10.84 -4.34
C ILE A 93 15.49 -11.43 -2.99
N GLN A 94 16.26 -12.40 -2.48
CA GLN A 94 15.93 -13.10 -1.22
C GLN A 94 16.13 -12.23 0.03
N ASP A 95 17.07 -11.28 0.00
CA ASP A 95 17.28 -10.28 1.07
C ASP A 95 16.56 -8.97 0.70
N GLY A 96 15.24 -8.92 0.88
CA GLY A 96 14.44 -7.74 0.61
C GLY A 96 14.85 -6.53 1.45
N VAL A 97 15.26 -6.75 2.69
CA VAL A 97 15.76 -5.68 3.57
C VAL A 97 17.05 -5.07 3.03
N GLY A 98 17.99 -5.91 2.58
CA GLY A 98 19.20 -5.44 1.92
C GLY A 98 18.89 -4.69 0.62
N ALA A 99 17.95 -5.20 -0.17
CA ALA A 99 17.52 -4.55 -1.41
C ALA A 99 16.94 -3.13 -1.16
N ILE A 100 16.18 -2.92 -0.07
CA ILE A 100 15.72 -1.59 0.34
C ILE A 100 16.91 -0.66 0.59
N CYS A 101 17.87 -1.12 1.43
CA CYS A 101 19.06 -0.34 1.75
C CYS A 101 19.85 0.03 0.49
N ASP A 102 20.15 -0.96 -0.35
CA ASP A 102 20.95 -0.78 -1.56
C ASP A 102 20.26 0.17 -2.55
N THR A 103 18.96 0.01 -2.77
CA THR A 103 18.18 0.87 -3.67
C THR A 103 18.19 2.32 -3.20
N ILE A 104 17.99 2.59 -1.90
CA ILE A 104 18.00 3.94 -1.35
C ILE A 104 19.40 4.54 -1.42
N MET A 105 20.43 3.79 -1.04
CA MET A 105 21.80 4.31 -0.98
C MET A 105 22.44 4.55 -2.37
N GLN A 106 21.96 3.86 -3.41
CA GLN A 106 22.42 4.04 -4.79
C GLN A 106 21.62 5.07 -5.57
N ALA A 107 20.47 5.52 -5.06
CA ALA A 107 19.66 6.52 -5.72
C ALA A 107 20.36 7.88 -5.79
N GLN A 108 20.19 8.58 -6.92
CA GLN A 108 20.73 9.95 -7.10
C GLN A 108 19.79 11.01 -6.49
N ASP A 109 18.50 10.73 -6.51
CA ASP A 109 17.45 11.60 -5.96
C ASP A 109 16.82 10.93 -4.73
N GLN A 110 16.16 11.74 -3.90
CA GLN A 110 15.45 11.23 -2.72
C GLN A 110 14.39 10.20 -3.12
N VAL A 111 14.44 9.01 -2.50
CA VAL A 111 13.50 7.91 -2.74
C VAL A 111 12.21 8.13 -1.96
N SER A 112 11.06 7.98 -2.61
CA SER A 112 9.77 7.83 -1.95
C SER A 112 9.60 6.38 -1.52
N LEU A 113 9.78 6.11 -0.21
CA LEU A 113 9.57 4.79 0.38
C LEU A 113 8.12 4.68 0.82
N ILE A 114 7.28 4.09 -0.03
CA ILE A 114 5.85 3.92 0.20
C ILE A 114 5.62 2.59 0.91
N CYS A 115 5.02 2.63 2.10
CA CYS A 115 4.74 1.47 2.94
C CYS A 115 3.24 1.37 3.20
N ILE A 116 2.63 0.30 2.74
CA ILE A 116 1.19 0.07 2.83
C ILE A 116 0.81 -1.10 3.74
N GLY A 117 1.81 -1.85 4.25
CA GLY A 117 1.66 -2.86 5.29
C GLY A 117 2.39 -2.49 6.58
N PRO A 118 2.42 -3.39 7.58
CA PRO A 118 3.29 -3.29 8.74
C PRO A 118 4.76 -3.19 8.31
N VAL A 119 5.59 -2.48 9.07
CA VAL A 119 6.93 -2.04 8.66
C VAL A 119 8.13 -2.76 9.32
N PRO A 120 8.14 -4.09 9.52
CA PRO A 120 9.30 -4.79 10.06
C PRO A 120 10.51 -4.72 9.13
N ASN A 121 10.30 -4.75 7.79
CA ASN A 121 11.37 -4.58 6.81
C ASN A 121 12.07 -3.24 6.99
N ILE A 122 11.31 -2.18 7.19
CA ILE A 122 11.82 -0.82 7.28
C ILE A 122 12.57 -0.60 8.60
N ALA A 123 12.05 -1.13 9.71
CA ALA A 123 12.75 -1.11 10.98
C ALA A 123 14.08 -1.88 10.91
N ALA A 124 14.11 -3.03 10.22
CA ALA A 124 15.33 -3.80 10.00
C ALA A 124 16.31 -3.07 9.07
N ALA A 125 15.82 -2.40 8.02
CA ALA A 125 16.64 -1.58 7.13
C ALA A 125 17.27 -0.40 7.87
N LEU A 126 16.52 0.29 8.72
CA LEU A 126 17.04 1.36 9.59
C LEU A 126 18.11 0.86 10.55
N ALA A 127 17.91 -0.31 11.14
CA ALA A 127 18.91 -0.92 12.03
C ALA A 127 20.19 -1.34 11.28
N ARG A 128 20.06 -1.81 10.03
CA ARG A 128 21.17 -2.24 9.18
C ARG A 128 21.94 -1.07 8.57
N GLN A 129 21.22 -0.04 8.09
CA GLN A 129 21.78 1.12 7.38
C GLN A 129 21.03 2.40 7.78
N PRO A 130 21.36 3.04 8.92
CA PRO A 130 20.68 4.25 9.39
C PRO A 130 20.73 5.43 8.40
N ASP A 131 21.75 5.48 7.56
CA ASP A 131 21.98 6.56 6.58
C ASP A 131 20.90 6.63 5.48
N ILE A 132 20.04 5.59 5.35
CA ILE A 132 18.90 5.62 4.42
C ILE A 132 17.97 6.79 4.71
N CYS A 133 17.92 7.27 5.96
CA CYS A 133 17.09 8.43 6.34
C CYS A 133 17.47 9.72 5.61
N ALA A 134 18.71 9.86 5.18
CA ALA A 134 19.16 11.05 4.44
C ALA A 134 18.72 11.03 2.96
N ASN A 135 18.44 9.84 2.42
CA ASN A 135 18.17 9.64 0.99
C ASN A 135 16.75 9.20 0.69
N ALA A 136 15.89 9.01 1.69
CA ALA A 136 14.50 8.63 1.51
C ALA A 136 13.55 9.50 2.34
N LYS A 137 12.31 9.63 1.86
CA LYS A 137 11.15 10.03 2.68
C LYS A 137 10.27 8.82 2.91
N PHE A 138 9.75 8.69 4.11
CA PHE A 138 8.75 7.68 4.46
C PHE A 138 7.36 8.18 4.08
N VAL A 139 6.62 7.39 3.31
CA VAL A 139 5.21 7.62 3.00
C VAL A 139 4.43 6.38 3.42
N GLY A 140 3.39 6.51 4.24
CA GLY A 140 2.74 5.31 4.77
C GLY A 140 1.23 5.40 4.93
N MET A 141 0.56 4.25 4.75
CA MET A 141 -0.80 4.05 5.24
C MET A 141 -0.71 3.54 6.68
N HIS A 142 -0.77 4.47 7.65
CA HIS A 142 -0.55 4.14 9.06
C HIS A 142 -1.35 5.03 10.00
N GLY A 143 -1.96 4.39 10.97
CA GLY A 143 -2.49 5.08 12.12
C GLY A 143 -3.96 5.52 12.02
N SER A 144 -4.42 6.09 13.12
CA SER A 144 -5.78 6.59 13.31
C SER A 144 -5.69 7.72 14.31
N ILE A 145 -6.04 8.95 13.89
CA ILE A 145 -5.78 10.16 14.68
C ILE A 145 -7.07 10.74 15.25
N HIS A 146 -8.09 10.95 14.43
CA HIS A 146 -9.40 11.45 14.85
C HIS A 146 -10.54 10.47 14.53
N ARG A 147 -10.35 9.61 13.52
CA ARG A 147 -11.33 8.64 13.03
C ARG A 147 -10.79 7.23 13.08
N GLY A 148 -11.68 6.26 13.28
CA GLY A 148 -11.36 4.84 13.23
C GLY A 148 -11.94 4.18 11.97
N TYR A 149 -11.85 2.85 11.91
CA TYR A 149 -12.45 2.06 10.83
C TYR A 149 -13.93 2.38 10.64
N LEU A 150 -14.40 2.32 9.39
CA LEU A 150 -15.78 2.62 9.00
C LEU A 150 -16.24 4.02 9.46
N ASP A 151 -15.32 4.97 9.38
CA ASP A 151 -15.55 6.37 9.78
C ASP A 151 -16.01 6.54 11.24
N ALA A 152 -15.64 5.59 12.12
CA ALA A 152 -15.95 5.68 13.54
C ALA A 152 -15.45 7.02 14.12
N PRO A 153 -16.26 7.69 14.99
CA PRO A 153 -15.96 9.06 15.45
C PRO A 153 -14.84 9.13 16.51
N LYS A 154 -14.09 8.04 16.69
CA LYS A 154 -12.97 7.95 17.63
C LYS A 154 -11.84 7.16 17.02
N PRO A 155 -10.57 7.53 17.31
CA PRO A 155 -9.42 6.78 16.85
C PRO A 155 -9.42 5.34 17.39
N MET A 156 -8.87 4.43 16.60
CA MET A 156 -8.73 3.02 16.91
C MET A 156 -7.26 2.61 16.73
N ARG A 157 -6.92 1.40 17.14
CA ARG A 157 -5.63 0.81 16.82
C ARG A 157 -5.71 0.34 15.35
N GLU A 158 -5.07 1.07 14.47
CA GLU A 158 -4.99 0.73 13.06
C GLU A 158 -4.08 -0.51 12.87
N PHE A 159 -4.37 -1.34 11.88
CA PHE A 159 -3.79 -2.68 11.70
C PHE A 159 -2.27 -2.63 11.52
N ASN A 160 -1.75 -1.82 10.58
CA ASN A 160 -0.32 -1.74 10.26
C ASN A 160 0.52 -1.28 11.46
N VAL A 161 -0.02 -0.36 12.25
CA VAL A 161 0.60 0.10 13.49
C VAL A 161 0.48 -0.95 14.60
N LYS A 162 -0.70 -1.55 14.75
CA LYS A 162 -1.00 -2.47 15.86
C LYS A 162 -0.19 -3.77 15.77
N VAL A 163 -0.06 -4.33 14.58
CA VAL A 163 0.56 -5.66 14.38
C VAL A 163 2.04 -5.62 14.76
N HIS A 164 2.75 -4.58 14.35
CA HIS A 164 4.18 -4.41 14.64
C HIS A 164 4.50 -3.04 15.25
N ALA A 165 3.87 -2.73 16.39
CA ALA A 165 3.95 -1.42 17.05
C ALA A 165 5.39 -0.96 17.34
N LEU A 166 6.30 -1.86 17.72
CA LEU A 166 7.70 -1.52 17.97
C LEU A 166 8.45 -1.17 16.70
N ALA A 167 8.20 -1.89 15.62
CA ALA A 167 8.79 -1.57 14.30
C ALA A 167 8.26 -0.22 13.80
N CYS A 168 6.94 0.00 13.86
CA CYS A 168 6.33 1.27 13.49
C CYS A 168 6.87 2.44 14.33
N ARG A 169 7.04 2.24 15.64
CA ARG A 169 7.64 3.23 16.52
C ARG A 169 9.07 3.60 16.08
N ALA A 170 9.92 2.61 15.78
CA ALA A 170 11.28 2.86 15.31
C ALA A 170 11.31 3.67 14.00
N VAL A 171 10.40 3.36 13.07
CA VAL A 171 10.24 4.09 11.81
C VAL A 171 9.79 5.53 12.04
N PHE A 172 8.85 5.76 12.97
CA PHE A 172 8.34 7.09 13.28
C PHE A 172 9.35 7.95 14.07
N GLU A 173 10.18 7.35 14.90
CA GLU A 173 11.25 8.05 15.64
C GLU A 173 12.48 8.35 14.77
N ALA A 174 12.64 7.68 13.61
CA ALA A 174 13.76 7.90 12.70
C ALA A 174 13.79 9.33 12.12
N PRO A 175 14.98 9.90 11.82
CA PRO A 175 15.14 11.33 11.52
C PRO A 175 14.83 11.72 10.06
N TRP A 176 14.07 10.95 9.33
CA TRP A 176 13.62 11.28 7.97
C TRP A 176 12.30 12.06 7.92
N GLU A 177 11.97 12.58 6.75
CA GLU A 177 10.64 13.12 6.47
C GLU A 177 9.61 11.98 6.50
N LYS A 178 8.47 12.22 7.17
CA LYS A 178 7.37 11.26 7.32
C LYS A 178 6.07 11.88 6.88
N VAL A 179 5.39 11.21 5.95
CA VAL A 179 4.07 11.58 5.45
C VAL A 179 3.16 10.36 5.61
N ILE A 180 2.00 10.52 6.20
CA ILE A 180 1.05 9.42 6.38
C ILE A 180 -0.37 9.78 5.97
N THR A 181 -1.10 8.78 5.50
CA THR A 181 -2.55 8.75 5.45
C THR A 181 -3.05 7.85 6.57
N PRO A 182 -3.60 8.41 7.65
CA PRO A 182 -4.29 7.61 8.68
C PRO A 182 -5.70 7.26 8.23
N LEU A 183 -6.42 6.44 9.01
CA LEU A 183 -7.83 6.10 8.76
C LEU A 183 -8.74 7.31 8.54
N ASP A 184 -8.30 8.48 8.99
CA ASP A 184 -8.98 9.78 8.82
C ASP A 184 -9.25 10.11 7.35
N THR A 185 -8.37 9.70 6.43
CA THR A 185 -8.49 9.97 4.99
C THR A 185 -8.56 8.71 4.14
N CYS A 186 -7.92 7.62 4.53
CA CYS A 186 -7.95 6.38 3.76
C CYS A 186 -9.16 5.48 4.11
N GLY A 187 -9.73 5.63 5.31
CA GLY A 187 -10.80 4.75 5.80
C GLY A 187 -12.17 4.89 5.12
N ASN A 188 -12.28 5.76 4.11
CA ASN A 188 -13.54 6.01 3.39
C ASN A 188 -13.36 6.03 1.86
N ILE A 189 -12.32 5.43 1.35
CA ILE A 189 -12.03 5.34 -0.09
C ILE A 189 -12.73 4.12 -0.66
N VAL A 190 -13.84 4.34 -1.34
CA VAL A 190 -14.64 3.32 -2.01
C VAL A 190 -14.94 3.78 -3.43
N LEU A 191 -14.71 2.92 -4.40
CA LEU A 191 -15.18 3.11 -5.77
C LEU A 191 -16.57 2.48 -5.89
N GLU A 192 -17.56 3.30 -6.18
CA GLU A 192 -18.97 2.90 -6.32
C GLU A 192 -19.64 3.66 -7.48
N GLY A 193 -20.87 3.24 -7.80
CA GLY A 193 -21.67 3.89 -8.84
C GLY A 193 -20.97 3.92 -10.19
N GLU A 194 -20.94 5.10 -10.84
CA GLU A 194 -20.36 5.27 -12.18
C GLU A 194 -18.87 4.91 -12.23
N ARG A 195 -18.09 5.23 -11.18
CA ARG A 195 -16.66 4.92 -11.11
C ARG A 195 -16.41 3.40 -11.14
N PHE A 196 -17.16 2.65 -10.33
CA PHE A 196 -17.03 1.19 -10.32
C PHE A 196 -17.52 0.56 -11.62
N MET A 197 -18.61 1.08 -12.20
CA MET A 197 -19.09 0.62 -13.51
C MET A 197 -18.04 0.82 -14.61
N ARG A 198 -17.33 1.94 -14.62
CA ARG A 198 -16.22 2.20 -15.57
C ARG A 198 -15.08 1.21 -15.42
N ILE A 199 -14.72 0.81 -14.17
CA ILE A 199 -13.72 -0.25 -13.93
C ILE A 199 -14.20 -1.57 -14.53
N ARG A 200 -15.46 -1.95 -14.32
CA ARG A 200 -16.03 -3.19 -14.88
C ARG A 200 -16.03 -3.18 -16.42
N GLU A 201 -16.48 -2.11 -17.01
CA GLU A 201 -16.49 -1.96 -18.46
C GLU A 201 -15.07 -2.04 -19.05
N ALA A 202 -14.09 -1.39 -18.43
CA ALA A 202 -12.69 -1.46 -18.83
C ALA A 202 -12.13 -2.89 -18.71
N ALA A 203 -12.44 -3.59 -17.63
CA ALA A 203 -12.03 -4.98 -17.42
C ALA A 203 -12.56 -5.91 -18.52
N GLU A 204 -13.83 -5.75 -18.90
CA GLU A 204 -14.47 -6.53 -19.98
C GLU A 204 -13.86 -6.22 -21.36
N GLN A 205 -13.55 -4.96 -21.64
CA GLN A 205 -13.11 -4.50 -22.96
C GLN A 205 -11.62 -4.71 -23.20
N GLN A 206 -10.78 -4.55 -22.17
CA GLN A 206 -9.32 -4.54 -22.32
C GLN A 206 -8.67 -5.91 -22.04
N GLY A 207 -9.44 -6.85 -21.50
CA GLY A 207 -8.98 -8.21 -21.22
C GLY A 207 -8.21 -8.39 -19.89
N PRO A 208 -7.81 -9.65 -19.59
CA PRO A 208 -7.39 -10.06 -18.24
C PRO A 208 -6.05 -9.47 -17.78
N ALA A 209 -5.27 -8.90 -18.65
CA ALA A 209 -3.99 -8.25 -18.30
C ALA A 209 -4.14 -6.75 -18.01
N SER A 210 -5.34 -6.19 -18.16
CA SER A 210 -5.58 -4.78 -17.84
C SER A 210 -5.58 -4.53 -16.34
N PRO A 211 -5.15 -3.33 -15.89
CA PRO A 211 -5.23 -2.97 -14.47
C PRO A 211 -6.63 -3.14 -13.88
N ALA A 212 -7.65 -2.72 -14.62
CA ALA A 212 -9.04 -2.85 -14.22
C ALA A 212 -9.48 -4.31 -14.02
N ALA A 213 -9.10 -5.22 -14.94
CA ALA A 213 -9.42 -6.65 -14.82
C ALA A 213 -8.67 -7.28 -13.64
N ILE A 214 -7.38 -6.99 -13.46
CA ILE A 214 -6.60 -7.49 -12.33
C ILE A 214 -7.24 -7.07 -11.00
N CYS A 215 -7.62 -5.79 -10.87
CA CYS A 215 -8.29 -5.29 -9.67
C CYS A 215 -9.62 -5.99 -9.42
N LEU A 216 -10.47 -6.09 -10.45
CA LEU A 216 -11.81 -6.67 -10.32
C LEU A 216 -11.77 -8.17 -10.03
N ASP A 217 -10.93 -8.94 -10.73
CA ASP A 217 -10.81 -10.39 -10.53
C ASP A 217 -10.30 -10.72 -9.13
N ASN A 218 -9.30 -9.95 -8.63
CA ASN A 218 -8.82 -10.10 -7.27
C ASN A 218 -9.88 -9.68 -6.24
N HIS A 219 -10.63 -8.61 -6.50
CA HIS A 219 -11.70 -8.17 -5.62
C HIS A 219 -12.78 -9.25 -5.44
N LEU A 220 -13.23 -9.87 -6.53
CA LEU A 220 -14.23 -10.92 -6.49
C LEU A 220 -13.68 -12.21 -5.83
N THR A 221 -12.43 -12.57 -6.13
CA THR A 221 -11.76 -13.73 -5.52
C THR A 221 -11.60 -13.55 -4.02
N TRP A 222 -11.08 -12.40 -3.60
CA TRP A 222 -10.93 -12.05 -2.20
C TRP A 222 -12.26 -12.04 -1.47
N PHE A 223 -13.30 -11.41 -2.03
CA PHE A 223 -14.62 -11.36 -1.41
C PHE A 223 -15.17 -12.75 -1.15
N GLU A 224 -15.06 -13.68 -2.09
CA GLU A 224 -15.51 -15.07 -1.88
C GLU A 224 -14.74 -15.77 -0.76
N ALA A 225 -13.46 -15.48 -0.60
CA ALA A 225 -12.64 -16.05 0.48
C ALA A 225 -12.99 -15.50 1.87
N VAL A 226 -13.50 -14.25 1.95
CA VAL A 226 -13.69 -13.54 3.23
C VAL A 226 -15.14 -13.07 3.47
N LYS A 227 -16.10 -13.48 2.65
CA LYS A 227 -17.50 -13.02 2.71
C LYS A 227 -18.19 -13.22 4.06
N ASP A 228 -17.69 -14.14 4.88
CA ASP A 228 -18.20 -14.38 6.23
C ASP A 228 -17.64 -13.41 7.29
N TRP A 229 -16.74 -12.49 6.89
CA TRP A 229 -16.25 -11.49 7.82
C TRP A 229 -17.37 -10.50 8.18
N PRO A 230 -17.60 -10.24 9.48
CA PRO A 230 -18.70 -9.38 9.91
C PRO A 230 -18.68 -7.97 9.32
N VAL A 231 -17.50 -7.45 9.03
CA VAL A 231 -17.30 -6.10 8.47
C VAL A 231 -17.80 -5.98 7.02
N LEU A 232 -17.92 -7.11 6.31
CA LEU A 232 -18.31 -7.15 4.89
C LEU A 232 -19.80 -7.44 4.66
N GLN A 233 -20.60 -7.58 5.71
CA GLN A 233 -22.03 -7.96 5.58
C GLN A 233 -22.87 -6.99 4.73
N HIS A 234 -22.37 -5.79 4.49
CA HIS A 234 -23.07 -4.76 3.69
C HIS A 234 -22.38 -4.49 2.35
N LEU A 235 -21.29 -5.19 2.04
CA LEU A 235 -20.58 -5.06 0.78
C LEU A 235 -21.24 -5.90 -0.31
N ASP A 236 -21.68 -5.26 -1.38
CA ASP A 236 -22.00 -5.93 -2.65
C ASP A 236 -20.80 -5.79 -3.60
N PRO A 237 -20.00 -6.85 -3.80
CA PRO A 237 -18.78 -6.80 -4.58
C PRO A 237 -19.02 -6.57 -6.08
N HIS A 238 -20.27 -6.61 -6.53
CA HIS A 238 -20.63 -6.37 -7.93
C HIS A 238 -20.98 -4.90 -8.23
N THR A 239 -21.16 -4.08 -7.21
CA THR A 239 -21.58 -2.67 -7.34
C THR A 239 -20.62 -1.66 -6.74
N GLN A 240 -19.70 -2.14 -5.90
CA GLN A 240 -18.69 -1.28 -5.26
C GLN A 240 -17.44 -2.07 -4.88
N SER A 241 -16.31 -1.35 -4.68
CA SER A 241 -15.10 -1.93 -4.10
C SER A 241 -15.24 -2.12 -2.59
N SER A 242 -14.30 -2.87 -1.98
CA SER A 242 -13.99 -2.73 -0.55
C SER A 242 -13.47 -1.32 -0.26
N ILE A 243 -13.17 -1.03 1.00
CA ILE A 243 -12.42 0.19 1.34
C ILE A 243 -10.98 0.00 0.85
N LEU A 244 -10.52 0.93 0.02
CA LEU A 244 -9.20 0.89 -0.62
C LEU A 244 -8.23 1.79 0.16
N TYR A 245 -7.85 1.35 1.37
CA TYR A 245 -7.05 2.14 2.31
C TYR A 245 -5.73 2.63 1.71
N ASP A 246 -5.07 1.81 0.92
CA ASP A 246 -3.69 2.01 0.50
C ASP A 246 -3.50 2.98 -0.66
N LEU A 247 -4.56 3.26 -1.42
CA LEU A 247 -4.48 4.14 -2.59
C LEU A 247 -3.99 5.55 -2.23
N VAL A 248 -4.35 6.05 -1.03
CA VAL A 248 -3.99 7.41 -0.61
C VAL A 248 -2.47 7.51 -0.33
N ALA A 249 -1.84 6.44 0.16
CA ALA A 249 -0.40 6.40 0.34
C ALA A 249 0.35 6.48 -1.00
N ILE A 250 -0.17 5.82 -2.05
CA ILE A 250 0.39 5.96 -3.41
C ILE A 250 0.31 7.40 -3.89
N TYR A 251 -0.86 8.06 -3.71
CA TYR A 251 -1.05 9.47 -4.07
C TYR A 251 -0.08 10.39 -3.33
N LEU A 252 0.11 10.21 -2.03
CA LEU A 252 1.06 10.95 -1.21
C LEU A 252 2.53 10.75 -1.65
N GLY A 253 2.79 9.71 -2.41
CA GLY A 253 4.09 9.49 -3.04
C GLY A 253 4.49 10.61 -4.01
N PHE A 254 3.51 11.30 -4.63
CA PHE A 254 3.77 12.30 -5.67
C PHE A 254 2.95 13.60 -5.53
N ALA A 255 1.85 13.64 -4.79
CA ALA A 255 1.00 14.83 -4.64
C ALA A 255 0.30 14.87 -3.26
N GLU A 256 -0.16 16.05 -2.85
CA GLU A 256 -0.85 16.30 -1.58
C GLU A 256 -2.01 17.30 -1.72
N ASP A 257 -2.16 17.92 -2.88
CA ASP A 257 -3.02 19.09 -3.11
C ASP A 257 -4.51 18.84 -2.90
N LEU A 258 -4.95 17.59 -2.93
CA LEU A 258 -6.33 17.19 -2.64
C LEU A 258 -6.60 16.95 -1.14
N LEU A 259 -5.59 17.09 -0.26
CA LEU A 259 -5.63 16.73 1.15
C LEU A 259 -5.31 17.91 2.08
N ASP A 260 -5.98 17.99 3.23
CA ASP A 260 -5.59 18.88 4.34
C ASP A 260 -4.45 18.22 5.12
N MET A 261 -3.22 18.64 4.81
CA MET A 261 -2.00 18.11 5.40
C MET A 261 -1.59 18.91 6.63
N ARG A 262 -1.34 18.23 7.76
CA ARG A 262 -0.87 18.88 8.98
C ARG A 262 0.31 18.16 9.60
N SER A 263 1.29 18.92 10.06
CA SER A 263 2.40 18.38 10.86
C SER A 263 1.97 18.26 12.32
N LEU A 264 2.01 17.03 12.83
CA LEU A 264 1.63 16.70 14.20
C LEU A 264 2.78 15.95 14.89
N PRO A 265 2.96 16.17 16.22
CA PRO A 265 3.87 15.37 17.01
C PRO A 265 3.20 14.03 17.32
N ILE A 266 3.66 12.97 16.66
CA ILE A 266 3.06 11.63 16.77
C ILE A 266 3.95 10.69 17.59
N GLN A 267 3.31 10.01 18.54
CA GLN A 267 3.89 8.92 19.30
C GLN A 267 3.14 7.61 19.00
N ILE A 268 3.90 6.54 18.75
CA ILE A 268 3.36 5.19 18.65
C ILE A 268 3.51 4.50 20.00
N THR A 269 2.39 4.09 20.57
CA THR A 269 2.38 3.39 21.87
C THR A 269 2.75 1.91 21.71
N PRO A 270 3.26 1.24 22.76
CA PRO A 270 3.58 -0.19 22.71
C PRO A 270 2.39 -1.10 22.38
N ASP A 271 1.15 -0.65 22.65
CA ASP A 271 -0.07 -1.37 22.30
C ASP A 271 -0.66 -0.98 20.94
N GLY A 272 0.09 -0.22 20.12
CA GLY A 272 -0.24 0.08 18.73
C GLY A 272 -1.28 1.20 18.54
N LYS A 273 -1.29 2.21 19.40
CA LYS A 273 -2.06 3.44 19.19
C LYS A 273 -1.19 4.53 18.59
N THR A 274 -1.80 5.35 17.77
CA THR A 274 -1.22 6.58 17.22
C THR A 274 -1.74 7.75 18.06
N LEU A 275 -0.85 8.41 18.80
CA LEU A 275 -1.23 9.52 19.69
C LEU A 275 -0.56 10.81 19.27
N ILE A 276 -1.29 11.92 19.37
CA ILE A 276 -0.69 13.26 19.35
C ILE A 276 -0.10 13.49 20.75
N ASP A 277 1.23 13.64 20.82
CA ASP A 277 1.97 13.85 22.06
C ASP A 277 3.13 14.81 21.81
N ASP A 278 3.29 15.83 22.63
CA ASP A 278 4.32 16.87 22.45
C ASP A 278 5.77 16.32 22.41
N ASN A 279 6.00 15.12 22.93
CA ASN A 279 7.28 14.41 22.84
C ASN A 279 7.38 13.50 21.61
N GLY A 280 6.34 13.43 20.78
CA GLY A 280 6.29 12.63 19.57
C GLY A 280 7.16 13.19 18.45
N ALA A 281 7.48 12.34 17.48
CA ALA A 281 8.16 12.77 16.28
C ALA A 281 7.23 13.59 15.36
N SER A 282 7.79 14.58 14.65
CA SER A 282 7.01 15.35 13.68
C SER A 282 6.66 14.48 12.47
N VAL A 283 5.37 14.36 12.18
CA VAL A 283 4.81 13.60 11.07
C VAL A 283 3.80 14.46 10.32
N ARG A 284 3.89 14.51 9.00
CA ARG A 284 2.87 15.14 8.15
C ARG A 284 1.72 14.16 7.95
N CYS A 285 0.54 14.52 8.41
CA CYS A 285 -0.64 13.67 8.42
C CYS A 285 -1.70 14.25 7.49
N ALA A 286 -2.27 13.42 6.61
CA ALA A 286 -3.45 13.73 5.83
C ALA A 286 -4.70 13.56 6.72
N LEU A 287 -5.33 14.63 7.16
CA LEU A 287 -6.40 14.58 8.15
C LEU A 287 -7.80 14.73 7.57
N ASN A 288 -7.91 15.33 6.38
CA ASN A 288 -9.17 15.54 5.71
C ASN A 288 -8.96 15.68 4.20
N TRP A 289 -10.03 15.63 3.44
CA TRP A 289 -10.05 15.85 2.00
C TRP A 289 -10.43 17.30 1.68
N HIS A 290 -9.69 17.93 0.77
CA HIS A 290 -10.14 19.12 0.07
C HIS A 290 -11.07 18.74 -1.08
N ASP A 291 -10.70 17.69 -1.82
CA ASP A 291 -11.50 17.15 -2.92
C ASP A 291 -11.29 15.64 -3.05
N ARG A 292 -12.11 14.85 -2.34
CA ARG A 292 -12.08 13.37 -2.42
C ARG A 292 -12.58 12.88 -3.76
N ASP A 293 -13.55 13.56 -4.37
CA ASP A 293 -14.11 13.13 -5.65
C ASP A 293 -13.07 13.25 -6.76
N ALA A 294 -12.28 14.31 -6.79
CA ALA A 294 -11.16 14.45 -7.72
C ALA A 294 -10.12 13.31 -7.55
N PHE A 295 -9.84 12.87 -6.32
CA PHE A 295 -8.97 11.72 -6.07
C PHE A 295 -9.58 10.41 -6.61
N LEU A 296 -10.86 10.13 -6.34
CA LEU A 296 -11.54 8.94 -6.83
C LEU A 296 -11.62 8.93 -8.36
N ASP A 297 -11.82 10.09 -8.99
CA ASP A 297 -11.77 10.24 -10.45
C ASP A 297 -10.36 9.97 -10.99
N LEU A 298 -9.32 10.51 -10.36
CA LEU A 298 -7.92 10.24 -10.72
C LEU A 298 -7.61 8.74 -10.69
N VAL A 299 -7.96 8.05 -9.60
CA VAL A 299 -7.77 6.60 -9.47
C VAL A 299 -8.49 5.86 -10.58
N THR A 300 -9.78 6.18 -10.80
CA THR A 300 -10.59 5.56 -11.85
C THR A 300 -9.95 5.75 -13.22
N GLU A 301 -9.58 6.98 -13.59
CA GLU A 301 -8.94 7.31 -14.87
C GLU A 301 -7.65 6.52 -15.08
N ARG A 302 -6.79 6.42 -14.05
CA ARG A 302 -5.53 5.68 -14.14
C ARG A 302 -5.75 4.19 -14.37
N LEU A 303 -6.74 3.60 -13.70
CA LEU A 303 -7.02 2.16 -13.80
C LEU A 303 -7.74 1.77 -15.10
N VAL A 304 -8.59 2.67 -15.66
CA VAL A 304 -9.33 2.37 -16.90
C VAL A 304 -8.61 2.80 -18.17
N SER A 305 -7.58 3.64 -18.08
CA SER A 305 -6.83 4.09 -19.26
C SER A 305 -6.12 2.92 -19.92
N ALA A 306 -6.33 2.77 -21.23
CA ALA A 306 -5.57 1.81 -22.05
C ALA A 306 -4.06 2.14 -21.95
N THR A 307 -3.24 1.12 -21.99
CA THR A 307 -1.77 1.22 -22.00
C THR A 307 -1.26 1.80 -23.30
#